data_b659b0e9796cb11c58b592cf7130983f
#
_entry.id   b659b0e9796cb11c58b592cf7130983f
#
_cell.length_a   1.000
_cell.length_b   1.000
_cell.length_c   1.000
_cell.angle_alpha   90.00
_cell.angle_beta   90.00
_cell.angle_gamma   90.00
#
_symmetry.space_group_name_H-M   'P 1'
#
loop_
_entity.id
_entity.type
_entity.pdbx_description
1 polymer ?
#
loop_
_entity_poly.entity_id
_entity_poly.type
_entity_poly.pdbx_seq_one_letter_code
_entity_poly.pdbx_strand_id
1 'polypeptide(L)'
;MKLFLHSRVWKLLQKQQTATGEHYSLDIRYLDKMVADIAVHAGNYPVQFDSAADRRRAVADLILLSGMLEIVVNGPTPDGGLLLRYARLNRFGHNLDIPGATDKAEGSFKRLLAGQPDNPEANYEYGLFLASSGQAALAISYLEKAISLGVSEASYALGMSYLALGDRQKAIVQLQEYQRYHPKDGNV
;
A
#
# COMPACT_ATOMS: atom_id res chain seq x y z
N MET A 1 8.59 17.83 6.38
CA MET A 1 9.46 17.14 5.37
C MET A 1 8.97 17.54 3.99
N LYS A 2 9.81 18.08 3.10
CA LYS A 2 9.33 18.59 1.80
C LYS A 2 9.21 17.45 0.81
N LEU A 3 7.99 17.06 0.46
CA LEU A 3 7.70 16.23 -0.71
C LEU A 3 8.05 17.01 -1.98
N PHE A 4 9.22 16.71 -2.57
CA PHE A 4 9.71 17.32 -3.83
C PHE A 4 9.85 16.21 -4.88
N LEU A 5 8.75 15.67 -5.37
CA LEU A 5 8.81 14.51 -6.25
C LEU A 5 8.81 14.87 -7.74
N HIS A 6 8.12 15.95 -8.16
CA HIS A 6 8.04 16.34 -9.57
C HIS A 6 9.39 16.52 -10.29
N SER A 7 10.46 16.91 -9.56
CA SER A 7 11.81 17.03 -10.13
C SER A 7 12.65 15.75 -9.99
N ARG A 8 12.11 14.68 -9.36
CA ARG A 8 12.87 13.48 -8.97
C ARG A 8 12.43 12.20 -9.67
N VAL A 9 11.28 12.19 -10.36
CA VAL A 9 10.76 11.00 -11.07
C VAL A 9 11.75 10.48 -12.12
N TRP A 10 12.52 11.36 -12.77
CA TRP A 10 13.57 10.98 -13.69
C TRP A 10 14.69 10.12 -13.06
N LYS A 11 14.85 10.16 -11.73
CA LYS A 11 15.77 9.29 -11.01
C LYS A 11 15.29 7.84 -10.87
N LEU A 12 14.01 7.58 -11.14
CA LEU A 12 13.44 6.23 -11.19
C LEU A 12 13.95 5.42 -12.37
N LEU A 13 14.29 6.10 -13.48
CA LEU A 13 14.77 5.46 -14.68
C LEU A 13 16.29 5.54 -14.73
N GLN A 14 16.96 4.40 -14.59
CA GLN A 14 18.38 4.27 -14.81
C GLN A 14 18.62 3.89 -16.27
N LYS A 15 19.29 4.80 -17.00
CA LYS A 15 19.71 4.55 -18.38
C LYS A 15 21.01 3.78 -18.38
N GLN A 16 21.05 2.65 -19.06
CA GLN A 16 22.26 1.87 -19.32
C GLN A 16 22.50 1.78 -20.82
N GLN A 17 23.74 2.08 -21.22
CA GLN A 17 24.17 1.85 -22.60
C GLN A 17 24.65 0.40 -22.74
N THR A 18 24.06 -0.35 -23.65
CA THR A 18 24.47 -1.74 -23.93
C THR A 18 24.96 -1.85 -25.37
N ALA A 19 25.56 -2.98 -25.74
CA ALA A 19 25.98 -3.25 -27.11
C ALA A 19 24.83 -3.27 -28.12
N THR A 20 23.60 -3.49 -27.66
CA THR A 20 22.37 -3.57 -28.48
C THR A 20 21.54 -2.31 -28.45
N GLY A 21 21.96 -1.26 -27.70
CA GLY A 21 21.24 0.01 -27.59
C GLY A 21 21.08 0.53 -26.16
N GLU A 22 20.17 1.48 -26.01
CA GLU A 22 19.84 2.03 -24.70
C GLU A 22 18.83 1.13 -23.97
N HIS A 23 19.17 0.75 -22.74
CA HIS A 23 18.27 0.05 -21.83
C HIS A 23 17.90 0.96 -20.66
N TYR A 24 16.62 0.91 -20.28
CA TYR A 24 16.11 1.63 -19.09
C TYR A 24 15.69 0.61 -18.06
N SER A 25 16.18 0.76 -16.84
CA SER A 25 15.78 -0.05 -15.67
C SER A 25 15.15 0.85 -14.60
N LEU A 26 14.25 0.26 -13.81
CA LEU A 26 13.60 0.96 -12.70
C LEU A 26 14.48 0.85 -11.45
N ASP A 27 14.79 1.99 -10.81
CA ASP A 27 15.45 1.99 -9.50
C ASP A 27 14.42 1.65 -8.42
N ILE A 28 14.35 0.37 -8.04
CA ILE A 28 13.41 -0.14 -7.05
C ILE A 28 13.62 0.47 -5.67
N ARG A 29 14.86 0.72 -5.25
CA ARG A 29 15.14 1.33 -3.95
C ARG A 29 14.64 2.76 -3.88
N TYR A 30 14.79 3.48 -4.99
CA TYR A 30 14.28 4.84 -5.08
C TYR A 30 12.76 4.86 -5.14
N LEU A 31 12.14 3.92 -5.86
CA LEU A 31 10.68 3.71 -5.88
C LEU A 31 10.15 3.43 -4.47
N ASP A 32 10.77 2.52 -3.74
CA ASP A 32 10.36 2.17 -2.37
C ASP A 32 10.41 3.38 -1.43
N LYS A 33 11.44 4.21 -1.58
CA LYS A 33 11.53 5.46 -0.82
C LYS A 33 10.36 6.40 -1.14
N MET A 34 10.00 6.55 -2.41
CA MET A 34 8.89 7.39 -2.82
C MET A 34 7.55 6.86 -2.30
N VAL A 35 7.33 5.55 -2.38
CA VAL A 35 6.15 4.89 -1.84
C VAL A 35 6.06 5.08 -0.32
N ALA A 36 7.18 4.94 0.40
CA ALA A 36 7.24 5.18 1.84
C ALA A 36 6.96 6.64 2.22
N ASP A 37 7.48 7.61 1.47
CA ASP A 37 7.20 9.04 1.69
C ASP A 37 5.71 9.36 1.53
N ILE A 38 5.01 8.75 0.57
CA ILE A 38 3.56 8.89 0.39
C ILE A 38 2.81 8.18 1.53
N ALA A 39 3.27 6.99 1.93
CA ALA A 39 2.63 6.18 2.97
C ALA A 39 2.51 6.90 4.32
N VAL A 40 3.49 7.76 4.67
CA VAL A 40 3.45 8.57 5.91
C VAL A 40 2.16 9.39 6.00
N HIS A 41 1.62 9.87 4.88
CA HIS A 41 0.47 10.77 4.84
C HIS A 41 -0.82 10.09 4.39
N ALA A 42 -0.72 9.12 3.48
CA ALA A 42 -1.86 8.48 2.81
C ALA A 42 -1.96 6.97 3.09
N GLY A 43 -1.04 6.41 3.86
CA GLY A 43 -1.01 4.99 4.19
C GLY A 43 -2.18 4.54 5.08
N ASN A 44 -2.67 5.44 5.93
CA ASN A 44 -3.80 5.22 6.82
C ASN A 44 -4.99 6.11 6.43
N TYR A 45 -6.19 5.71 6.85
CA TYR A 45 -7.39 6.52 6.72
C TYR A 45 -7.90 6.90 8.13
N PRO A 46 -8.28 8.18 8.37
CA PRO A 46 -8.23 9.33 7.45
C PRO A 46 -6.79 9.79 7.14
N VAL A 47 -6.59 10.32 5.92
CA VAL A 47 -5.29 10.84 5.49
C VAL A 47 -4.92 12.11 6.26
N GLN A 48 -3.62 12.31 6.53
CA GLN A 48 -3.13 13.47 7.27
C GLN A 48 -2.02 14.20 6.48
N PHE A 49 -2.20 15.50 6.26
CA PHE A 49 -1.25 16.37 5.58
C PHE A 49 -1.07 17.66 6.35
N ASP A 50 0.15 18.18 6.36
CA ASP A 50 0.47 19.46 7.00
C ASP A 50 -0.19 20.65 6.28
N SER A 51 -0.42 20.52 4.98
CA SER A 51 -1.07 21.55 4.16
C SER A 51 -1.83 20.99 2.96
N ALA A 52 -2.78 21.77 2.44
CA ALA A 52 -3.45 21.46 1.18
C ALA A 52 -2.47 21.42 -0.03
N ALA A 53 -1.36 22.16 0.06
CA ALA A 53 -0.32 22.13 -0.97
C ALA A 53 0.42 20.78 -0.96
N ASP A 54 0.72 20.24 0.22
CA ASP A 54 1.38 18.93 0.33
C ASP A 54 0.46 17.80 -0.14
N ARG A 55 -0.85 17.87 0.20
CA ARG A 55 -1.84 16.93 -0.34
C ARG A 55 -1.88 16.94 -1.86
N ARG A 56 -1.96 18.14 -2.48
CA ARG A 56 -1.96 18.24 -3.96
C ARG A 56 -0.70 17.66 -4.60
N ARG A 57 0.47 17.86 -3.99
CA ARG A 57 1.74 17.29 -4.46
C ARG A 57 1.73 15.78 -4.36
N ALA A 58 1.32 15.23 -3.21
CA ALA A 58 1.23 13.78 -3.02
C ALA A 58 0.29 13.12 -4.04
N VAL A 59 -0.87 13.73 -4.32
CA VAL A 59 -1.81 13.27 -5.35
C VAL A 59 -1.15 13.26 -6.73
N ALA A 60 -0.46 14.35 -7.12
CA ALA A 60 0.20 14.43 -8.42
C ALA A 60 1.32 13.38 -8.57
N ASP A 61 2.12 13.20 -7.53
CA ASP A 61 3.20 12.23 -7.50
C ASP A 61 2.66 10.79 -7.56
N LEU A 62 1.58 10.51 -6.84
CA LEU A 62 0.94 9.20 -6.83
C LEU A 62 0.35 8.86 -8.20
N ILE A 63 -0.35 9.79 -8.85
CA ILE A 63 -0.91 9.60 -10.19
C ILE A 63 0.22 9.28 -11.19
N LEU A 64 1.32 10.02 -11.12
CA LEU A 64 2.45 9.81 -12.01
C LEU A 64 3.11 8.44 -11.79
N LEU A 65 3.39 8.08 -10.52
CA LEU A 65 3.99 6.79 -10.17
C LEU A 65 3.09 5.61 -10.53
N SER A 66 1.80 5.72 -10.22
CA SER A 66 0.82 4.69 -10.58
C SER A 66 0.75 4.52 -12.10
N GLY A 67 0.71 5.61 -12.87
CA GLY A 67 0.71 5.54 -14.34
C GLY A 67 1.97 4.90 -14.91
N MET A 68 3.15 5.17 -14.35
CA MET A 68 4.40 4.55 -14.79
C MET A 68 4.41 3.05 -14.48
N LEU A 69 4.00 2.64 -13.29
CA LEU A 69 3.93 1.21 -12.93
C LEU A 69 2.85 0.47 -13.70
N GLU A 70 1.74 1.11 -14.03
CA GLU A 70 0.67 0.51 -14.82
C GLU A 70 1.16 -0.06 -16.14
N ILE A 71 2.07 0.66 -16.82
CA ILE A 71 2.67 0.21 -18.08
C ILE A 71 3.43 -1.11 -17.89
N VAL A 72 4.13 -1.25 -16.76
CA VAL A 72 4.98 -2.42 -16.48
C VAL A 72 4.17 -3.61 -15.98
N VAL A 73 3.13 -3.36 -15.15
CA VAL A 73 2.34 -4.45 -14.53
C VAL A 73 1.20 -4.96 -15.41
N ASN A 74 0.83 -4.27 -16.49
CA ASN A 74 -0.22 -4.71 -17.41
C ASN A 74 0.21 -5.86 -18.35
N GLY A 75 1.47 -6.30 -18.28
CA GLY A 75 1.93 -7.50 -18.99
C GLY A 75 1.25 -8.79 -18.51
N PRO A 76 1.36 -9.88 -19.29
CA PRO A 76 0.73 -11.17 -18.97
C PRO A 76 1.29 -11.79 -17.67
N THR A 77 2.57 -11.58 -17.39
CA THR A 77 3.27 -12.10 -16.21
C THR A 77 4.04 -10.99 -15.52
N PRO A 78 3.36 -10.09 -14.77
CA PRO A 78 4.05 -9.01 -14.09
C PRO A 78 4.90 -9.55 -12.95
N ASP A 79 6.01 -8.86 -12.67
CA ASP A 79 6.77 -9.08 -11.45
C ASP A 79 5.87 -8.85 -10.22
N GLY A 80 5.82 -9.82 -9.31
CA GLY A 80 4.95 -9.76 -8.12
C GLY A 80 5.29 -8.60 -7.19
N GLY A 81 6.59 -8.25 -7.08
CA GLY A 81 7.03 -7.12 -6.27
C GLY A 81 6.59 -5.77 -6.86
N LEU A 82 6.63 -5.61 -8.19
CA LEU A 82 6.13 -4.42 -8.87
C LEU A 82 4.59 -4.34 -8.78
N LEU A 83 3.91 -5.48 -8.92
CA LEU A 83 2.45 -5.54 -8.79
C LEU A 83 1.99 -5.16 -7.39
N LEU A 84 2.72 -5.60 -6.34
CA LEU A 84 2.44 -5.20 -4.95
C LEU A 84 2.60 -3.68 -4.75
N ARG A 85 3.66 -3.09 -5.28
CA ARG A 85 3.90 -1.63 -5.21
C ARG A 85 2.81 -0.84 -5.92
N TYR A 86 2.40 -1.31 -7.09
CA TYR A 86 1.30 -0.71 -7.84
C TYR A 86 -0.03 -0.80 -7.08
N ALA A 87 -0.35 -1.97 -6.51
CA ALA A 87 -1.54 -2.17 -5.69
C ALA A 87 -1.52 -1.25 -4.47
N ARG A 88 -0.39 -1.14 -3.77
CA ARG A 88 -0.20 -0.25 -2.60
C ARG A 88 -0.37 1.22 -2.97
N LEU A 89 0.22 1.69 -4.08
CA LEU A 89 0.04 3.07 -4.54
C LEU A 89 -1.44 3.37 -4.83
N ASN A 90 -2.16 2.44 -5.46
CA ASN A 90 -3.57 2.63 -5.73
C ASN A 90 -4.44 2.53 -4.47
N ARG A 91 -4.04 1.77 -3.44
CA ARG A 91 -4.66 1.84 -2.11
C ARG A 91 -4.51 3.24 -1.48
N PHE A 92 -3.31 3.84 -1.58
CA PHE A 92 -3.13 5.24 -1.15
C PHE A 92 -3.98 6.19 -1.99
N GLY A 93 -4.11 5.92 -3.29
CA GLY A 93 -4.99 6.64 -4.19
C GLY A 93 -6.47 6.55 -3.80
N HIS A 94 -6.91 5.37 -3.35
CA HIS A 94 -8.24 5.18 -2.76
C HIS A 94 -8.43 6.07 -1.52
N ASN A 95 -7.49 6.07 -0.59
CA ASN A 95 -7.53 6.91 0.61
C ASN A 95 -7.51 8.42 0.29
N LEU A 96 -7.01 8.81 -0.88
CA LEU A 96 -6.95 10.19 -1.38
C LEU A 96 -8.11 10.57 -2.31
N ASP A 97 -9.08 9.69 -2.51
CA ASP A 97 -10.22 9.86 -3.41
C ASP A 97 -9.82 10.05 -4.89
N ILE A 98 -8.72 9.40 -5.32
CA ILE A 98 -8.28 9.47 -6.72
C ILE A 98 -9.18 8.58 -7.58
N PRO A 99 -9.82 9.12 -8.63
CA PRO A 99 -10.70 8.34 -9.50
C PRO A 99 -10.02 7.10 -10.10
N GLY A 100 -10.71 5.95 -10.02
CA GLY A 100 -10.23 4.67 -10.56
C GLY A 100 -9.17 3.96 -9.70
N ALA A 101 -8.66 4.59 -8.63
CA ALA A 101 -7.66 3.97 -7.76
C ALA A 101 -8.20 2.75 -7.02
N THR A 102 -9.48 2.78 -6.62
CA THR A 102 -10.15 1.67 -5.97
C THR A 102 -10.13 0.40 -6.82
N ASP A 103 -10.58 0.49 -8.07
CA ASP A 103 -10.63 -0.67 -8.97
C ASP A 103 -9.23 -1.20 -9.30
N LYS A 104 -8.27 -0.29 -9.49
CA LYS A 104 -6.86 -0.63 -9.73
C LYS A 104 -6.23 -1.35 -8.53
N ALA A 105 -6.49 -0.88 -7.31
CA ALA A 105 -6.02 -1.53 -6.09
C ALA A 105 -6.60 -2.93 -5.95
N GLU A 106 -7.93 -3.04 -6.00
CA GLU A 106 -8.64 -4.31 -5.82
C GLU A 106 -8.21 -5.35 -6.87
N GLY A 107 -8.22 -4.98 -8.16
CA GLY A 107 -7.82 -5.86 -9.25
C GLY A 107 -6.37 -6.33 -9.12
N SER A 108 -5.46 -5.45 -8.68
CA SER A 108 -4.04 -5.77 -8.51
C SER A 108 -3.80 -6.69 -7.32
N PHE A 109 -4.44 -6.46 -6.17
CA PHE A 109 -4.34 -7.37 -5.02
C PHE A 109 -4.90 -8.75 -5.34
N LYS A 110 -6.08 -8.83 -5.96
CA LYS A 110 -6.67 -10.11 -6.39
C LYS A 110 -5.76 -10.86 -7.34
N ARG A 111 -5.17 -10.18 -8.32
CA ARG A 111 -4.24 -10.78 -9.29
C ARG A 111 -2.97 -11.28 -8.60
N LEU A 112 -2.41 -10.50 -7.67
CA LEU A 112 -1.21 -10.89 -6.92
C LEU A 112 -1.49 -12.12 -6.06
N LEU A 113 -2.57 -12.11 -5.29
CA LEU A 113 -2.92 -13.19 -4.36
C LEU A 113 -3.38 -14.46 -5.09
N ALA A 114 -3.89 -14.37 -6.32
CA ALA A 114 -4.15 -15.54 -7.15
C ALA A 114 -2.86 -16.32 -7.50
N GLY A 115 -1.74 -15.61 -7.70
CA GLY A 115 -0.44 -16.23 -7.96
C GLY A 115 0.39 -16.52 -6.70
N GLN A 116 0.17 -15.74 -5.63
CA GLN A 116 0.95 -15.78 -4.40
C GLN A 116 0.02 -15.70 -3.17
N PRO A 117 -0.81 -16.73 -2.89
CA PRO A 117 -1.82 -16.67 -1.82
C PRO A 117 -1.22 -16.51 -0.42
N ASP A 118 0.02 -16.95 -0.22
CA ASP A 118 0.75 -16.86 1.04
C ASP A 118 1.76 -15.70 1.07
N ASN A 119 1.58 -14.68 0.22
CA ASN A 119 2.39 -13.48 0.31
C ASN A 119 1.95 -12.64 1.54
N PRO A 120 2.79 -12.49 2.58
CA PRO A 120 2.38 -11.88 3.85
C PRO A 120 2.01 -10.40 3.69
N GLU A 121 2.80 -9.67 2.92
CA GLU A 121 2.61 -8.24 2.71
C GLU A 121 1.38 -7.97 1.83
N ALA A 122 1.12 -8.80 0.82
CA ALA A 122 -0.07 -8.66 -0.03
C ALA A 122 -1.36 -8.92 0.76
N ASN A 123 -1.39 -9.93 1.64
CA ASN A 123 -2.53 -10.18 2.51
C ASN A 123 -2.77 -8.99 3.46
N TYR A 124 -1.71 -8.46 4.07
CA TYR A 124 -1.80 -7.30 4.95
C TYR A 124 -2.33 -6.06 4.23
N GLU A 125 -1.72 -5.69 3.13
CA GLU A 125 -2.09 -4.50 2.35
C GLU A 125 -3.51 -4.60 1.76
N TYR A 126 -3.91 -5.80 1.31
CA TYR A 126 -5.28 -6.00 0.84
C TYR A 126 -6.29 -5.94 1.99
N GLY A 127 -5.94 -6.49 3.16
CA GLY A 127 -6.75 -6.34 4.37
C GLY A 127 -6.95 -4.87 4.76
N LEU A 128 -5.90 -4.06 4.74
CA LEU A 128 -5.97 -2.61 4.97
C LEU A 128 -6.87 -1.91 3.95
N PHE A 129 -6.75 -2.26 2.66
CA PHE A 129 -7.61 -1.72 1.61
C PHE A 129 -9.08 -2.02 1.85
N LEU A 130 -9.41 -3.29 2.15
CA LEU A 130 -10.78 -3.70 2.42
C LEU A 130 -11.36 -3.00 3.66
N ALA A 131 -10.58 -2.88 4.72
CA ALA A 131 -11.00 -2.18 5.93
C ALA A 131 -11.30 -0.69 5.65
N SER A 132 -10.41 0.02 4.92
CA SER A 132 -10.62 1.42 4.55
C SER A 132 -11.77 1.63 3.57
N SER A 133 -12.10 0.60 2.77
CA SER A 133 -13.24 0.62 1.82
C SER A 133 -14.58 0.23 2.48
N GLY A 134 -14.64 0.14 3.82
CA GLY A 134 -15.86 -0.24 4.54
C GLY A 134 -16.20 -1.73 4.46
N GLN A 135 -15.30 -2.58 3.96
CA GLN A 135 -15.46 -4.01 3.79
C GLN A 135 -14.81 -4.79 4.94
N ALA A 136 -15.02 -4.35 6.19
CA ALA A 136 -14.38 -4.88 7.39
C ALA A 136 -14.54 -6.41 7.54
N ALA A 137 -15.69 -6.96 7.19
CA ALA A 137 -15.94 -8.41 7.26
C ALA A 137 -15.02 -9.21 6.31
N LEU A 138 -14.73 -8.68 5.12
CA LEU A 138 -13.80 -9.31 4.18
C LEU A 138 -12.34 -9.10 4.59
N ALA A 139 -12.02 -7.95 5.19
CA ALA A 139 -10.67 -7.63 5.65
C ALA A 139 -10.16 -8.65 6.67
N ILE A 140 -11.03 -9.17 7.54
CA ILE A 140 -10.67 -10.09 8.64
C ILE A 140 -9.85 -11.28 8.11
N SER A 141 -10.32 -11.98 7.09
CA SER A 141 -9.66 -13.19 6.60
C SER A 141 -8.24 -12.93 6.07
N TYR A 142 -8.03 -11.79 5.40
CA TYR A 142 -6.72 -11.40 4.89
C TYR A 142 -5.79 -10.94 6.01
N LEU A 143 -6.31 -10.20 7.00
CA LEU A 143 -5.52 -9.76 8.16
C LEU A 143 -5.13 -10.94 9.06
N GLU A 144 -6.03 -11.89 9.32
CA GLU A 144 -5.71 -13.13 10.04
C GLU A 144 -4.64 -13.94 9.29
N LYS A 145 -4.75 -14.03 7.96
CA LYS A 145 -3.74 -14.69 7.14
C LYS A 145 -2.40 -13.98 7.24
N ALA A 146 -2.36 -12.66 7.18
CA ALA A 146 -1.13 -11.88 7.34
C ALA A 146 -0.47 -12.12 8.71
N ILE A 147 -1.25 -12.16 9.80
CA ILE A 147 -0.75 -12.48 11.14
C ILE A 147 -0.16 -13.89 11.17
N SER A 148 -0.85 -14.87 10.59
CA SER A 148 -0.36 -16.26 10.53
C SER A 148 0.94 -16.41 9.75
N LEU A 149 1.22 -15.47 8.84
CA LEU A 149 2.44 -15.38 8.05
C LEU A 149 3.51 -14.47 8.69
N GLY A 150 3.28 -13.98 9.92
CA GLY A 150 4.26 -13.25 10.71
C GLY A 150 4.16 -11.72 10.66
N VAL A 151 3.10 -11.15 10.05
CA VAL A 151 2.88 -9.69 10.01
C VAL A 151 2.12 -9.26 11.27
N SER A 152 2.83 -8.94 12.35
CA SER A 152 2.24 -8.56 13.64
C SER A 152 1.44 -7.24 13.58
N GLU A 153 1.81 -6.33 12.67
CA GLU A 153 1.13 -5.05 12.44
C GLU A 153 -0.33 -5.23 12.01
N ALA A 154 -0.66 -6.37 11.41
CA ALA A 154 -2.03 -6.68 10.99
C ALA A 154 -3.00 -6.81 12.16
N SER A 155 -2.52 -7.08 13.39
CA SER A 155 -3.37 -7.17 14.59
C SER A 155 -4.09 -5.86 14.90
N TYR A 156 -3.45 -4.70 14.66
CA TYR A 156 -4.11 -3.40 14.84
C TYR A 156 -5.29 -3.24 13.86
N ALA A 157 -5.05 -3.47 12.57
CA ALA A 157 -6.09 -3.36 11.55
C ALA A 157 -7.23 -4.39 11.76
N LEU A 158 -6.89 -5.59 12.23
CA LEU A 158 -7.85 -6.62 12.58
C LEU A 158 -8.72 -6.18 13.76
N GLY A 159 -8.13 -5.62 14.82
CA GLY A 159 -8.84 -5.04 15.96
C GLY A 159 -9.79 -3.94 15.53
N MET A 160 -9.35 -3.02 14.68
CA MET A 160 -10.19 -1.95 14.13
C MET A 160 -11.32 -2.49 13.25
N SER A 161 -11.08 -3.56 12.48
CA SER A 161 -12.12 -4.23 11.68
C SER A 161 -13.19 -4.87 12.56
N TYR A 162 -12.81 -5.51 13.67
CA TYR A 162 -13.77 -6.03 14.65
C TYR A 162 -14.56 -4.91 15.34
N LEU A 163 -13.94 -3.77 15.66
CA LEU A 163 -14.66 -2.59 16.19
C LEU A 163 -15.71 -2.08 15.20
N ALA A 164 -15.36 -1.99 13.93
CA ALA A 164 -16.28 -1.55 12.87
C ALA A 164 -17.51 -2.49 12.74
N LEU A 165 -17.33 -3.77 13.06
CA LEU A 165 -18.42 -4.78 13.08
C LEU A 165 -19.16 -4.89 14.43
N GLY A 166 -18.74 -4.11 15.44
CA GLY A 166 -19.34 -4.11 16.78
C GLY A 166 -18.84 -5.23 17.71
N ASP A 167 -17.90 -6.07 17.26
CA ASP A 167 -17.30 -7.15 18.09
C ASP A 167 -16.17 -6.59 18.96
N ARG A 168 -16.57 -5.89 20.04
CA ARG A 168 -15.64 -5.27 20.97
C ARG A 168 -14.70 -6.27 21.66
N GLN A 169 -15.18 -7.48 21.90
CA GLN A 169 -14.39 -8.47 22.63
C GLN A 169 -13.21 -8.96 21.81
N LYS A 170 -13.44 -9.31 20.55
CA LYS A 170 -12.36 -9.67 19.62
C LYS A 170 -11.44 -8.49 19.33
N ALA A 171 -11.99 -7.29 19.20
CA ALA A 171 -11.18 -6.09 18.99
C ALA A 171 -10.16 -5.87 20.12
N ILE A 172 -10.59 -5.96 21.40
CA ILE A 172 -9.70 -5.81 22.56
C ILE A 172 -8.57 -6.84 22.50
N VAL A 173 -8.88 -8.11 22.20
CA VAL A 173 -7.85 -9.17 22.10
C VAL A 173 -6.80 -8.81 21.05
N GLN A 174 -7.22 -8.37 19.88
CA GLN A 174 -6.28 -8.04 18.80
C GLN A 174 -5.46 -6.77 19.07
N LEU A 175 -6.05 -5.76 19.70
CA LEU A 175 -5.34 -4.53 20.08
C LEU A 175 -4.34 -4.80 21.20
N GLN A 176 -4.66 -5.65 22.18
CA GLN A 176 -3.71 -6.09 23.21
C GLN A 176 -2.56 -6.89 22.62
N GLU A 177 -2.82 -7.75 21.63
CA GLU A 177 -1.77 -8.49 20.93
C GLU A 177 -0.86 -7.54 20.15
N TYR A 178 -1.43 -6.53 19.45
CA TYR A 178 -0.65 -5.48 18.80
C TYR A 178 0.24 -4.74 19.79
N GLN A 179 -0.31 -4.29 20.94
CA GLN A 179 0.44 -3.56 21.96
C GLN A 179 1.60 -4.37 22.52
N ARG A 180 1.46 -5.70 22.63
CA ARG A 180 2.51 -6.58 23.11
C ARG A 180 3.74 -6.56 22.18
N TYR A 181 3.54 -6.50 20.87
CA TYR A 181 4.62 -6.42 19.88
C TYR A 181 5.11 -4.99 19.64
N HIS A 182 4.25 -4.00 19.89
CA HIS A 182 4.50 -2.58 19.64
C HIS A 182 4.29 -1.71 20.89
N PRO A 183 5.03 -1.96 21.99
CA PRO A 183 4.75 -1.32 23.29
C PRO A 183 5.01 0.18 23.33
N LYS A 184 5.66 0.74 22.33
CA LYS A 184 5.95 2.18 22.20
C LYS A 184 5.00 2.91 21.25
N ASP A 185 4.07 2.20 20.62
CA ASP A 185 3.07 2.82 19.76
C ASP A 185 1.95 3.39 20.64
N GLY A 186 1.77 4.70 20.58
CA GLY A 186 0.75 5.42 21.37
C GLY A 186 -0.67 5.36 20.78
N ASN A 187 -0.91 4.58 19.73
CA ASN A 187 -2.22 4.45 19.10
C ASN A 187 -3.16 3.45 19.78
N VAL A 188 -2.68 2.72 20.78
CA VAL A 188 -3.43 1.69 21.54
C VAL A 188 -3.33 1.92 23.04
#